data_183eb376b627465b8115709303dfd406
#
_entry.id   183eb376b627465b8115709303dfd406
#
_cell.length_a   1.000
_cell.length_b   1.000
_cell.length_c   1.000
_cell.angle_alpha   90.00
_cell.angle_beta   90.00
_cell.angle_gamma   90.00
#
_symmetry.space_group_name_H-M   'P 1'
#
loop_
_entity.id
_entity.type
_entity.pdbx_description
1 polymer ?
#
loop_
_entity_poly.entity_id
_entity_poly.type
_entity_poly.pdbx_seq_one_letter_code
_entity_poly.pdbx_strand_id
1 'polypeptide(L)'
;MVLKFSDVAPFDFSKYTSKKFNILEELEIEFQYLLDQVRIFFRNIRVGIQNLIYYYPVISHCLKTVWKDRYWDYEYFFLQFLKFQLISTRDGILKEDLIVGAPNVADEINHMLELINVYEHYDDIFEGNNQEMIEQIGILGLDEETKNERIKNYVIKLNMFEQKCYNDMMSYLSENMRKWWS
;
A
#
# COMPACT_ATOMS: atom_id res chain seq x y z
N MET A 1 6.93 -10.64 8.94
CA MET A 1 6.57 -11.34 10.20
C MET A 1 6.35 -10.29 11.27
N VAL A 2 5.10 -9.89 11.51
CA VAL A 2 4.75 -8.91 12.55
C VAL A 2 4.56 -9.71 13.84
N LEU A 3 5.51 -9.64 14.76
CA LEU A 3 5.35 -10.22 16.08
C LEU A 3 4.24 -9.46 16.82
N LYS A 4 3.12 -10.12 17.06
CA LYS A 4 2.03 -9.58 17.87
C LYS A 4 2.50 -9.50 19.34
N PHE A 5 2.18 -8.41 20.01
CA PHE A 5 2.45 -8.18 21.44
C PHE A 5 1.84 -9.23 22.39
N SER A 6 1.00 -10.13 21.87
CA SER A 6 0.26 -11.16 22.63
C SER A 6 1.08 -12.39 23.00
N ASP A 7 2.31 -12.57 22.51
CA ASP A 7 3.05 -13.81 22.67
C ASP A 7 3.99 -13.84 23.89
N VAL A 8 3.86 -12.85 24.76
CA VAL A 8 4.57 -12.86 26.05
C VAL A 8 3.68 -13.55 27.06
N ALA A 9 3.95 -14.80 27.36
CA ALA A 9 3.26 -15.51 28.44
C ALA A 9 3.37 -14.69 29.75
N PRO A 10 2.26 -14.45 30.46
CA PRO A 10 2.32 -13.72 31.71
C PRO A 10 3.21 -14.45 32.68
N PHE A 11 4.04 -13.69 33.39
CA PHE A 11 4.92 -14.23 34.40
C PHE A 11 4.06 -14.80 35.54
N ASP A 12 4.17 -16.09 35.81
CA ASP A 12 3.39 -16.79 36.82
C ASP A 12 3.96 -16.53 38.23
N PHE A 13 3.43 -15.55 38.94
CA PHE A 13 3.79 -15.22 40.30
C PHE A 13 3.37 -16.27 41.34
N SER A 14 2.50 -17.24 40.99
CA SER A 14 1.99 -18.22 41.94
C SER A 14 3.06 -19.17 42.50
N LYS A 15 4.16 -19.34 41.77
CA LYS A 15 5.29 -20.18 42.17
C LYS A 15 6.14 -19.61 43.33
N TYR A 16 5.98 -18.32 43.63
CA TYR A 16 6.85 -17.60 44.56
C TYR A 16 6.19 -17.26 45.91
N THR A 17 4.90 -17.56 46.11
CA THR A 17 4.15 -17.08 47.27
C THR A 17 4.16 -17.99 48.52
N SER A 18 4.83 -19.15 48.48
CA SER A 18 4.70 -20.15 49.59
C SER A 18 5.95 -20.50 50.41
N LYS A 19 7.09 -19.84 50.14
CA LYS A 19 8.30 -20.08 50.95
C LYS A 19 8.73 -18.84 51.75
N LYS A 20 9.16 -19.04 53.01
CA LYS A 20 9.91 -18.00 53.76
C LYS A 20 11.26 -17.83 53.04
N PHE A 21 11.39 -16.81 52.27
CA PHE A 21 12.64 -16.49 51.58
C PHE A 21 13.64 -15.85 52.55
N ASN A 22 14.90 -16.24 52.45
CA ASN A 22 16.02 -15.49 53.03
C ASN A 22 16.21 -14.18 52.23
N ILE A 23 16.66 -13.14 52.91
CA ILE A 23 16.91 -11.80 52.25
C ILE A 23 17.78 -11.91 50.99
N LEU A 24 18.69 -12.88 50.94
CA LEU A 24 19.53 -13.13 49.77
C LEU A 24 18.74 -13.69 48.61
N GLU A 25 17.75 -14.53 48.83
CA GLU A 25 16.87 -15.07 47.80
C GLU A 25 15.92 -14.00 47.22
N GLU A 26 15.42 -13.08 48.11
CA GLU A 26 14.63 -11.92 47.64
C GLU A 26 15.45 -10.97 46.73
N LEU A 27 16.68 -10.66 47.13
CA LEU A 27 17.59 -9.82 46.35
C LEU A 27 17.93 -10.48 45.00
N GLU A 28 18.10 -11.79 44.97
CA GLU A 28 18.37 -12.51 43.70
C GLU A 28 17.15 -12.47 42.77
N ILE A 29 15.95 -12.62 43.29
CA ILE A 29 14.69 -12.53 42.55
C ILE A 29 14.50 -11.10 41.97
N GLU A 30 14.71 -10.06 42.80
CA GLU A 30 14.60 -8.67 42.36
C GLU A 30 15.65 -8.36 41.28
N PHE A 31 16.87 -8.85 41.43
CA PHE A 31 17.94 -8.67 40.47
C PHE A 31 17.60 -9.38 39.16
N GLN A 32 17.10 -10.60 39.16
CA GLN A 32 16.65 -11.31 37.97
C GLN A 32 15.47 -10.58 37.30
N TYR A 33 14.53 -10.08 38.06
CA TYR A 33 13.44 -9.27 37.54
C TYR A 33 13.95 -8.01 36.85
N LEU A 34 14.91 -7.29 37.44
CA LEU A 34 15.54 -6.12 36.87
C LEU A 34 16.26 -6.46 35.55
N LEU A 35 17.00 -7.56 35.53
CA LEU A 35 17.66 -8.05 34.31
C LEU A 35 16.67 -8.37 33.20
N ASP A 36 15.54 -8.98 33.54
CA ASP A 36 14.50 -9.30 32.56
C ASP A 36 13.81 -8.04 32.03
N GLN A 37 13.57 -7.02 32.86
CA GLN A 37 13.07 -5.72 32.41
C GLN A 37 14.05 -5.05 31.45
N VAL A 38 15.33 -5.09 31.74
CA VAL A 38 16.38 -4.55 30.87
C VAL A 38 16.43 -5.32 29.53
N ARG A 39 16.32 -6.64 29.55
CA ARG A 39 16.24 -7.48 28.32
C ARG A 39 15.01 -7.13 27.49
N ILE A 40 13.85 -7.00 28.14
CA ILE A 40 12.60 -6.61 27.46
C ILE A 40 12.74 -5.22 26.84
N PHE A 41 13.34 -4.26 27.54
CA PHE A 41 13.59 -2.91 27.05
C PHE A 41 14.47 -2.94 25.77
N PHE A 42 15.62 -3.63 25.81
CA PHE A 42 16.49 -3.74 24.64
C PHE A 42 15.83 -4.48 23.48
N ARG A 43 15.03 -5.52 23.77
CA ARG A 43 14.24 -6.21 22.74
C ARG A 43 13.24 -5.26 22.08
N ASN A 44 12.53 -4.45 22.85
CA ASN A 44 11.55 -3.48 22.33
C ASN A 44 12.22 -2.39 21.48
N ILE A 45 13.39 -1.90 21.91
CA ILE A 45 14.21 -0.97 21.07
C ILE A 45 14.60 -1.64 19.77
N ARG A 46 15.11 -2.87 19.81
CA ARG A 46 15.49 -3.61 18.60
C ARG A 46 14.31 -3.78 17.64
N VAL A 47 13.14 -4.20 18.17
CA VAL A 47 11.93 -4.33 17.37
C VAL A 47 11.49 -2.98 16.80
N GLY A 48 11.55 -1.91 17.61
CA GLY A 48 11.27 -0.55 17.14
C GLY A 48 12.18 -0.11 16.00
N ILE A 49 13.48 -0.37 16.11
CA ILE A 49 14.46 -0.06 15.04
C ILE A 49 14.19 -0.92 13.80
N GLN A 50 13.91 -2.21 13.96
CA GLN A 50 13.58 -3.09 12.82
C GLN A 50 12.31 -2.62 12.11
N ASN A 51 11.28 -2.23 12.86
CA ASN A 51 10.06 -1.67 12.29
C ASN A 51 10.34 -0.34 11.56
N LEU A 52 11.15 0.52 12.13
CA LEU A 52 11.52 1.80 11.52
C LEU A 52 12.30 1.56 10.21
N ILE A 53 13.24 0.62 10.18
CA ILE A 53 13.98 0.24 8.97
C ILE A 53 13.02 -0.35 7.93
N TYR A 54 12.08 -1.19 8.36
CA TYR A 54 11.09 -1.81 7.47
C TYR A 54 10.14 -0.78 6.84
N TYR A 55 9.64 0.18 7.65
CA TYR A 55 8.71 1.20 7.17
C TYR A 55 9.40 2.42 6.55
N TYR A 56 10.71 2.57 6.72
CA TYR A 56 11.45 3.71 6.18
C TYR A 56 11.28 3.89 4.66
N PRO A 57 11.37 2.84 3.83
CA PRO A 57 11.16 2.98 2.38
C PRO A 57 9.76 3.52 2.05
N VAL A 58 8.72 3.03 2.74
CA VAL A 58 7.33 3.48 2.57
C VAL A 58 7.18 4.94 2.97
N ILE A 59 7.64 5.29 4.16
CA ILE A 59 7.58 6.67 4.69
C ILE A 59 8.37 7.62 3.78
N SER A 60 9.59 7.22 3.36
CA SER A 60 10.43 8.01 2.47
C SER A 60 9.77 8.22 1.11
N HIS A 61 9.12 7.19 0.55
CA HIS A 61 8.39 7.30 -0.71
C HIS A 61 7.21 8.27 -0.57
N CYS A 62 6.38 8.09 0.46
CA CYS A 62 5.26 8.99 0.73
C CYS A 62 5.70 10.44 0.89
N LEU A 63 6.75 10.69 1.69
CA LEU A 63 7.27 12.05 1.89
C LEU A 63 7.81 12.66 0.59
N LYS A 64 8.52 11.90 -0.22
CA LYS A 64 9.03 12.37 -1.51
C LYS A 64 7.90 12.71 -2.48
N THR A 65 6.86 11.88 -2.53
CA THR A 65 5.69 12.11 -3.38
C THR A 65 4.95 13.38 -2.95
N VAL A 66 4.63 13.52 -1.66
CA VAL A 66 3.98 14.73 -1.11
C VAL A 66 4.83 15.98 -1.34
N TRP A 67 6.17 15.89 -1.17
CA TRP A 67 7.06 17.05 -1.33
C TRP A 67 7.24 17.48 -2.78
N LYS A 68 7.28 16.50 -3.70
CA LYS A 68 7.50 16.76 -5.14
C LYS A 68 6.29 17.42 -5.77
N ASP A 69 5.11 16.94 -5.44
CA ASP A 69 3.87 17.29 -6.13
C ASP A 69 3.03 18.28 -5.35
N ARG A 70 3.53 19.24 -4.68
CA ARG A 70 2.90 20.38 -3.95
C ARG A 70 1.35 20.52 -4.03
N TYR A 71 0.69 19.69 -4.84
CA TYR A 71 -0.75 19.55 -4.98
C TYR A 71 -1.24 18.40 -4.12
N TRP A 72 -2.17 18.70 -3.24
CA TRP A 72 -2.88 17.72 -2.41
C TRP A 72 -3.97 17.03 -3.25
N ASP A 73 -3.56 16.37 -4.33
CA ASP A 73 -4.45 15.46 -5.02
C ASP A 73 -4.40 14.12 -4.27
N TYR A 74 -5.44 13.92 -3.44
CA TYR A 74 -5.56 12.71 -2.62
C TYR A 74 -5.62 11.45 -3.47
N GLU A 75 -6.20 11.53 -4.65
CA GLU A 75 -6.34 10.40 -5.56
C GLU A 75 -4.99 10.00 -6.14
N TYR A 76 -4.23 10.96 -6.64
CA TYR A 76 -2.87 10.73 -7.11
C TYR A 76 -1.97 10.16 -6.01
N PHE A 77 -2.03 10.74 -4.81
CA PHE A 77 -1.26 10.24 -3.67
C PHE A 77 -1.64 8.81 -3.30
N PHE A 78 -2.94 8.49 -3.27
CA PHE A 78 -3.44 7.15 -3.00
C PHE A 78 -2.92 6.14 -4.04
N LEU A 79 -2.98 6.48 -5.34
CA LEU A 79 -2.51 5.63 -6.42
C LEU A 79 -1.00 5.38 -6.33
N GLN A 80 -0.19 6.40 -6.08
CA GLN A 80 1.25 6.26 -5.91
C GLN A 80 1.60 5.38 -4.69
N PHE A 81 0.90 5.56 -3.59
CA PHE A 81 1.06 4.71 -2.41
C PHE A 81 0.66 3.26 -2.69
N LEU A 82 -0.48 3.06 -3.35
CA LEU A 82 -0.96 1.73 -3.74
C LEU A 82 0.03 1.02 -4.67
N LYS A 83 0.52 1.70 -5.71
CA LYS A 83 1.57 1.17 -6.61
C LYS A 83 2.81 0.73 -5.84
N PHE A 84 3.30 1.56 -4.94
CA PHE A 84 4.45 1.22 -4.11
C PHE A 84 4.21 -0.03 -3.28
N GLN A 85 3.05 -0.14 -2.63
CA GLN A 85 2.69 -1.30 -1.81
C GLN A 85 2.56 -2.58 -2.66
N LEU A 86 1.92 -2.49 -3.82
CA LEU A 86 1.77 -3.61 -4.75
C LEU A 86 3.11 -4.12 -5.25
N ILE A 87 4.01 -3.23 -5.68
CA ILE A 87 5.36 -3.59 -6.13
C ILE A 87 6.14 -4.25 -5.00
N SER A 88 6.11 -3.65 -3.79
CA SER A 88 6.80 -4.20 -2.63
C SER A 88 6.28 -5.59 -2.24
N THR A 89 4.96 -5.79 -2.29
CA THR A 89 4.31 -7.08 -2.00
C THR A 89 4.68 -8.12 -3.05
N ARG A 90 4.58 -7.80 -4.33
CA ARG A 90 4.98 -8.68 -5.45
C ARG A 90 6.43 -9.13 -5.31
N ASP A 91 7.33 -8.18 -5.11
CA ASP A 91 8.76 -8.45 -5.03
C ASP A 91 9.11 -9.26 -3.77
N GLY A 92 8.39 -9.04 -2.67
CA GLY A 92 8.49 -9.84 -1.45
C GLY A 92 8.05 -11.28 -1.67
N ILE A 93 6.89 -11.49 -2.30
CA ILE A 93 6.33 -12.81 -2.62
C ILE A 93 7.29 -13.60 -3.52
N LEU A 94 7.82 -12.96 -4.58
CA LEU A 94 8.74 -13.62 -5.51
C LEU A 94 10.11 -13.94 -4.88
N LYS A 95 10.55 -13.13 -3.92
CA LYS A 95 11.85 -13.31 -3.27
C LYS A 95 11.84 -14.43 -2.23
N GLU A 96 10.74 -14.58 -1.51
CA GLU A 96 10.69 -15.51 -0.37
C GLU A 96 10.42 -16.95 -0.79
N ASP A 97 9.95 -17.20 -2.01
CA ASP A 97 9.65 -18.53 -2.61
C ASP A 97 8.87 -19.50 -1.66
N LEU A 98 8.23 -18.91 -0.63
CA LEU A 98 7.58 -19.64 0.47
C LEU A 98 6.08 -19.85 0.25
N ILE A 99 5.50 -19.18 -0.75
CA ILE A 99 4.05 -19.18 -0.98
C ILE A 99 3.73 -20.10 -2.16
N VAL A 100 2.97 -21.15 -1.89
CA VAL A 100 2.40 -21.99 -2.95
C VAL A 100 1.50 -21.12 -3.83
N GLY A 101 1.85 -20.99 -5.13
CA GLY A 101 1.12 -20.12 -6.05
C GLY A 101 1.66 -18.68 -6.15
N ALA A 102 2.84 -18.39 -5.59
CA ALA A 102 3.51 -17.10 -5.68
C ALA A 102 3.51 -16.47 -7.09
N PRO A 103 3.81 -17.21 -8.18
CA PRO A 103 3.74 -16.65 -9.53
C PRO A 103 2.34 -16.14 -9.91
N ASN A 104 1.28 -16.88 -9.56
CA ASN A 104 -0.09 -16.47 -9.88
C ASN A 104 -0.50 -15.19 -9.14
N VAL A 105 -0.10 -15.06 -7.87
CA VAL A 105 -0.36 -13.85 -7.07
C VAL A 105 0.44 -12.67 -7.62
N ALA A 106 1.68 -12.90 -8.04
CA ALA A 106 2.50 -11.86 -8.67
C ALA A 106 1.89 -11.39 -9.99
N ASP A 107 1.31 -12.29 -10.80
CA ASP A 107 0.62 -11.96 -12.05
C ASP A 107 -0.67 -11.17 -11.78
N GLU A 108 -1.45 -11.53 -10.76
CA GLU A 108 -2.61 -10.76 -10.32
C GLU A 108 -2.20 -9.33 -9.92
N ILE A 109 -1.10 -9.16 -9.19
CA ILE A 109 -0.58 -7.85 -8.82
C ILE A 109 -0.09 -7.07 -10.04
N ASN A 110 0.59 -7.72 -10.99
CA ASN A 110 1.00 -7.07 -12.23
C ASN A 110 -0.21 -6.57 -13.03
N HIS A 111 -1.26 -7.36 -13.13
CA HIS A 111 -2.49 -6.93 -13.78
C HIS A 111 -3.12 -5.71 -13.08
N MET A 112 -3.12 -5.66 -11.76
CA MET A 112 -3.57 -4.47 -11.02
C MET A 112 -2.72 -3.23 -11.34
N LEU A 113 -1.39 -3.39 -11.45
CA LEU A 113 -0.49 -2.30 -11.84
C LEU A 113 -0.77 -1.81 -13.27
N GLU A 114 -1.13 -2.71 -14.19
CA GLU A 114 -1.56 -2.36 -15.54
C GLU A 114 -2.86 -1.55 -15.53
N LEU A 115 -3.87 -1.95 -14.73
CA LEU A 115 -5.13 -1.21 -14.59
C LEU A 115 -4.90 0.19 -14.02
N ILE A 116 -4.01 0.35 -13.03
CA ILE A 116 -3.63 1.66 -12.51
C ILE A 116 -2.98 2.49 -13.60
N ASN A 117 -2.07 1.90 -14.38
CA ASN A 117 -1.40 2.61 -15.47
C ASN A 117 -2.39 3.05 -16.57
N VAL A 118 -3.37 2.23 -16.90
CA VAL A 118 -4.45 2.58 -17.84
C VAL A 118 -5.27 3.75 -17.29
N TYR A 119 -5.59 3.74 -16.00
CA TYR A 119 -6.32 4.83 -15.37
C TYR A 119 -5.50 6.13 -15.29
N GLU A 120 -4.21 6.07 -15.03
CA GLU A 120 -3.35 7.27 -14.99
C GLU A 120 -3.14 7.92 -16.37
N HIS A 121 -3.33 7.16 -17.45
CA HIS A 121 -3.12 7.64 -18.84
C HIS A 121 -4.38 7.47 -19.70
N TYR A 122 -5.56 7.54 -19.06
CA TYR A 122 -6.83 7.30 -19.75
C TYR A 122 -7.09 8.32 -20.88
N ASP A 123 -6.65 9.55 -20.70
CA ASP A 123 -6.75 10.63 -21.67
C ASP A 123 -5.93 10.32 -22.94
N ASP A 124 -4.65 10.02 -22.80
CA ASP A 124 -3.77 9.62 -23.92
C ASP A 124 -4.30 8.39 -24.67
N ILE A 125 -4.78 7.38 -23.90
CA ILE A 125 -5.34 6.16 -24.48
C ILE A 125 -6.64 6.46 -25.22
N PHE A 126 -7.50 7.30 -24.64
CA PHE A 126 -8.74 7.70 -25.28
C PHE A 126 -8.49 8.50 -26.54
N GLU A 127 -7.55 9.45 -26.52
CA GLU A 127 -7.16 10.26 -27.67
C GLU A 127 -6.59 9.40 -28.78
N GLY A 128 -5.68 8.48 -28.47
CA GLY A 128 -5.11 7.55 -29.45
C GLY A 128 -6.16 6.68 -30.15
N ASN A 129 -7.20 6.27 -29.43
CA ASN A 129 -8.28 5.45 -29.97
C ASN A 129 -9.39 6.26 -30.69
N ASN A 130 -9.42 7.58 -30.54
CA ASN A 130 -10.47 8.45 -31.08
C ASN A 130 -9.93 9.61 -31.94
N GLN A 131 -8.80 9.40 -32.59
CA GLN A 131 -8.09 10.42 -33.37
C GLN A 131 -8.97 11.07 -34.45
N GLU A 132 -9.81 10.26 -35.14
CA GLU A 132 -10.78 10.78 -36.13
C GLU A 132 -11.77 11.78 -35.52
N MET A 133 -12.21 11.56 -34.28
CA MET A 133 -13.13 12.45 -33.59
C MET A 133 -12.46 13.77 -33.23
N ILE A 134 -11.20 13.73 -32.82
CA ILE A 134 -10.37 14.92 -32.52
C ILE A 134 -10.14 15.73 -33.79
N GLU A 135 -9.79 15.07 -34.91
CA GLU A 135 -9.63 15.70 -36.20
C GLU A 135 -10.93 16.39 -36.68
N GLN A 136 -12.09 15.76 -36.43
CA GLN A 136 -13.39 16.35 -36.75
C GLN A 136 -13.70 17.63 -35.95
N ILE A 137 -13.20 17.76 -34.73
CA ILE A 137 -13.32 18.99 -33.91
C ILE A 137 -12.45 20.10 -34.50
N GLY A 138 -11.28 19.74 -35.04
CA GLY A 138 -10.31 20.67 -35.62
C GLY A 138 -10.61 21.16 -37.04
N ILE A 139 -11.70 20.72 -37.69
CA ILE A 139 -12.04 21.12 -39.05
C ILE A 139 -12.30 22.63 -39.11
N LEU A 140 -11.50 23.31 -39.96
CA LEU A 140 -11.67 24.75 -40.22
C LEU A 140 -12.99 25.01 -40.97
N GLY A 141 -13.74 26.00 -40.50
CA GLY A 141 -14.99 26.45 -41.15
C GLY A 141 -16.28 25.85 -40.58
N LEU A 142 -16.21 25.11 -39.46
CA LEU A 142 -17.42 24.76 -38.71
C LEU A 142 -18.03 26.00 -38.03
N ASP A 143 -19.37 26.05 -38.02
CA ASP A 143 -20.07 27.01 -37.16
C ASP A 143 -19.80 26.69 -35.68
N GLU A 144 -19.89 27.75 -34.84
CA GLU A 144 -19.60 27.65 -33.40
C GLU A 144 -20.54 26.68 -32.66
N GLU A 145 -21.79 26.56 -33.10
CA GLU A 145 -22.78 25.68 -32.46
C GLU A 145 -22.40 24.20 -32.69
N THR A 146 -22.11 23.82 -33.93
CA THR A 146 -21.67 22.47 -34.30
C THR A 146 -20.33 22.10 -33.63
N LYS A 147 -19.40 23.04 -33.53
CA LYS A 147 -18.15 22.86 -32.84
C LYS A 147 -18.33 22.59 -31.35
N ASN A 148 -19.15 23.40 -30.69
CA ASN A 148 -19.46 23.25 -29.28
C ASN A 148 -20.16 21.92 -28.97
N GLU A 149 -21.07 21.48 -29.85
CA GLU A 149 -21.72 20.18 -29.71
C GLU A 149 -20.71 19.02 -29.82
N ARG A 150 -19.77 19.07 -30.77
CA ARG A 150 -18.71 18.07 -30.91
C ARG A 150 -17.78 18.01 -29.70
N ILE A 151 -17.35 19.18 -29.21
CA ILE A 151 -16.54 19.28 -27.98
C ILE A 151 -17.30 18.68 -26.79
N LYS A 152 -18.58 19.02 -26.63
CA LYS A 152 -19.43 18.46 -25.58
C LYS A 152 -19.49 16.93 -25.66
N ASN A 153 -19.72 16.39 -26.84
CA ASN A 153 -19.78 14.94 -27.07
C ASN A 153 -18.43 14.27 -26.80
N TYR A 154 -17.32 14.91 -27.13
CA TYR A 154 -15.97 14.45 -26.81
C TYR A 154 -15.78 14.36 -25.28
N VAL A 155 -16.05 15.45 -24.56
CA VAL A 155 -15.91 15.51 -23.10
C VAL A 155 -16.77 14.46 -22.38
N ILE A 156 -18.00 14.26 -22.85
CA ILE A 156 -18.90 13.23 -22.29
C ILE A 156 -18.29 11.83 -22.46
N LYS A 157 -17.78 11.52 -23.67
CA LYS A 157 -17.18 10.21 -23.92
C LYS A 157 -15.89 9.99 -23.16
N LEU A 158 -15.06 11.03 -23.03
CA LEU A 158 -13.84 10.99 -22.23
C LEU A 158 -14.16 10.70 -20.75
N ASN A 159 -15.11 11.42 -20.17
CA ASN A 159 -15.52 11.21 -18.77
C ASN A 159 -16.13 9.81 -18.56
N MET A 160 -16.87 9.29 -19.53
CA MET A 160 -17.39 7.92 -19.47
C MET A 160 -16.26 6.88 -19.52
N PHE A 161 -15.22 7.13 -20.31
CA PHE A 161 -14.06 6.25 -20.42
C PHE A 161 -13.22 6.30 -19.13
N GLU A 162 -12.96 7.49 -18.58
CA GLU A 162 -12.32 7.68 -17.29
C GLU A 162 -13.04 6.89 -16.19
N GLN A 163 -14.36 7.10 -16.06
CA GLN A 163 -15.17 6.40 -15.06
C GLN A 163 -15.13 4.87 -15.24
N LYS A 164 -15.07 4.39 -16.48
CA LYS A 164 -14.92 2.96 -16.77
C LYS A 164 -13.56 2.46 -16.26
N CYS A 165 -12.46 3.12 -16.62
CA CYS A 165 -11.12 2.75 -16.17
C CYS A 165 -11.01 2.72 -14.64
N TYR A 166 -11.58 3.73 -13.98
CA TYR A 166 -11.66 3.78 -12.52
C TYR A 166 -12.44 2.60 -11.93
N ASN A 167 -13.63 2.31 -12.46
CA ASN A 167 -14.46 1.22 -11.97
C ASN A 167 -13.79 -0.15 -12.18
N ASP A 168 -13.17 -0.38 -13.34
CA ASP A 168 -12.45 -1.63 -13.65
C ASP A 168 -11.30 -1.83 -12.65
N MET A 169 -10.52 -0.78 -12.39
CA MET A 169 -9.42 -0.78 -11.42
C MET A 169 -9.91 -1.07 -10.00
N MET A 170 -10.95 -0.36 -9.53
CA MET A 170 -11.46 -0.48 -8.17
C MET A 170 -12.18 -1.81 -7.94
N SER A 171 -12.89 -2.33 -8.93
CA SER A 171 -13.51 -3.67 -8.87
C SER A 171 -12.44 -4.75 -8.68
N TYR A 172 -11.42 -4.74 -9.52
CA TYR A 172 -10.34 -5.71 -9.46
C TYR A 172 -9.58 -5.64 -8.13
N LEU A 173 -9.31 -4.41 -7.63
CA LEU A 173 -8.69 -4.20 -6.32
C LEU A 173 -9.55 -4.81 -5.21
N SER A 174 -10.85 -4.54 -5.19
CA SER A 174 -11.76 -5.02 -4.13
C SER A 174 -11.87 -6.55 -4.08
N GLU A 175 -11.80 -7.20 -5.23
CA GLU A 175 -11.89 -8.67 -5.35
C GLU A 175 -10.62 -9.38 -4.88
N ASN A 176 -9.46 -8.77 -5.13
CA ASN A 176 -8.18 -9.46 -4.97
C ASN A 176 -7.36 -8.98 -3.76
N MET A 177 -7.61 -7.77 -3.25
CA MET A 177 -6.83 -7.16 -2.18
C MET A 177 -6.63 -8.07 -0.96
N ARG A 178 -7.68 -8.80 -0.54
CA ARG A 178 -7.60 -9.70 0.62
C ARG A 178 -6.63 -10.87 0.41
N LYS A 179 -6.51 -11.35 -0.83
CA LYS A 179 -5.61 -12.47 -1.17
C LYS A 179 -4.14 -12.07 -1.08
N TRP A 180 -3.83 -10.81 -1.41
CA TRP A 180 -2.46 -10.34 -1.48
C TRP A 180 -1.84 -10.03 -0.13
N TRP A 181 -2.67 -9.74 0.89
CA TRP A 181 -2.23 -9.37 2.23
C TRP A 181 -2.71 -10.31 3.34
N SER A 182 -3.26 -11.47 3.01
CA SER A 182 -3.59 -12.53 3.95
C SER A 182 -2.49 -13.57 4.08
#